data_e88f5acdf1d64a7b52ebd0f449207536
#
_entry.id   e88f5acdf1d64a7b52ebd0f449207536
#
_cell.length_a   1.000
_cell.length_b   1.000
_cell.length_c   1.000
_cell.angle_alpha   90.00
_cell.angle_beta   90.00
_cell.angle_gamma   90.00
#
_symmetry.space_group_name_H-M   'P 1'
#
loop_
_entity.id
_entity.type
_entity.pdbx_description
1 polymer ?
#
loop_
_entity_poly.entity_id
_entity_poly.type
_entity_poly.pdbx_seq_one_letter_code
_entity_poly.pdbx_strand_id
1 'polypeptide(L)'
;DLDGTLLTSNRVVSEFSKEIINKIMDKGIKFYIATGRVYANTKEIMESIGIEVPLITSNGSRVNDKDETLLYSNPIEKKFINDICEIDYKKHGEEIFLNAYIDDDWIVSGHLPEKAEIKLEEWNLDYPMIMPLNEIATKEISKFFYIGEHENLLKLERELLDVSNGELNVVFVSPDCLEVFNLKSNKANAIRFILEREGIEMSEAVAFGDGFNDYEMLQEVGKGYVMGNAFYRLSEALPDNEVIGTCDEDAEAKKLVELFL
;
A
#
# COMPACT_ATOMS: atom_id res chain seq x y z
N ASP A 1 5.81 -1.75 7.44
CA ASP A 1 4.42 -1.77 7.00
C ASP A 1 3.46 -1.35 8.13
N LEU A 2 2.18 -1.09 7.79
CA LEU A 2 1.13 -0.71 8.75
C LEU A 2 0.17 -1.86 9.07
N ASP A 3 -0.65 -2.24 8.10
CA ASP A 3 -1.74 -3.20 8.29
C ASP A 3 -1.20 -4.62 8.50
N GLY A 4 -1.49 -5.23 9.65
CA GLY A 4 -0.95 -6.54 10.01
C GLY A 4 0.50 -6.51 10.50
N THR A 5 1.12 -5.33 10.58
CA THR A 5 2.50 -5.14 11.06
C THR A 5 2.54 -4.21 12.26
N LEU A 6 2.52 -2.89 12.07
CA LEU A 6 2.50 -1.91 13.16
C LEU A 6 1.11 -1.77 13.80
N LEU A 7 0.05 -1.90 12.99
CA LEU A 7 -1.31 -1.85 13.47
C LEU A 7 -1.76 -3.21 14.00
N THR A 8 -2.35 -3.21 15.19
CA THR A 8 -3.07 -4.38 15.72
C THR A 8 -4.26 -4.77 14.83
N SER A 9 -4.85 -5.93 15.07
CA SER A 9 -6.10 -6.36 14.39
C SER A 9 -7.26 -5.38 14.56
N ASN A 10 -7.22 -4.53 15.60
CA ASN A 10 -8.17 -3.44 15.83
C ASN A 10 -7.82 -2.15 15.07
N ARG A 11 -6.80 -2.18 14.17
CA ARG A 11 -6.33 -1.06 13.35
C ARG A 11 -5.84 0.15 14.15
N VAL A 12 -5.24 -0.08 15.29
CA VAL A 12 -4.63 0.96 16.13
C VAL A 12 -3.17 0.63 16.42
N VAL A 13 -2.34 1.64 16.62
CA VAL A 13 -0.99 1.49 17.14
C VAL A 13 -1.06 1.39 18.66
N SER A 14 -0.47 0.36 19.25
CA SER A 14 -0.47 0.18 20.70
C SER A 14 0.34 1.27 21.41
N GLU A 15 0.01 1.57 22.66
CA GLU A 15 0.80 2.52 23.46
C GLU A 15 2.25 2.05 23.65
N PHE A 16 2.46 0.73 23.73
CA PHE A 16 3.80 0.16 23.81
C PHE A 16 4.60 0.43 22.52
N SER A 17 4.01 0.17 21.36
CA SER A 17 4.66 0.45 20.07
C SER A 17 4.98 1.93 19.90
N LYS A 18 4.07 2.84 20.26
CA LYS A 18 4.31 4.30 20.25
C LYS A 18 5.50 4.68 21.13
N GLU A 19 5.56 4.15 22.36
CA GLU A 19 6.66 4.42 23.28
C GLU A 19 8.01 3.96 22.71
N ILE A 20 8.05 2.75 22.13
CA ILE A 20 9.28 2.19 21.58
C ILE A 20 9.75 2.96 20.35
N ILE A 21 8.85 3.30 19.43
CA ILE A 21 9.18 4.11 18.25
C ILE A 21 9.81 5.45 18.69
N ASN A 22 9.18 6.17 19.60
CA ASN A 22 9.73 7.41 20.10
C ASN A 22 11.12 7.22 20.75
N LYS A 23 11.33 6.18 21.55
CA LYS A 23 12.63 5.89 22.18
C LYS A 23 13.75 5.60 21.19
N ILE A 24 13.49 4.85 20.11
CA ILE A 24 14.51 4.59 19.09
C ILE A 24 14.82 5.85 18.29
N MET A 25 13.80 6.66 17.98
CA MET A 25 13.99 7.96 17.34
C MET A 25 14.81 8.92 18.18
N ASP A 26 14.60 8.96 19.49
CA ASP A 26 15.42 9.75 20.46
C ASP A 26 16.89 9.31 20.47
N LYS A 27 17.18 8.06 20.12
CA LYS A 27 18.55 7.57 19.92
C LYS A 27 19.14 7.86 18.54
N GLY A 28 18.39 8.56 17.69
CA GLY A 28 18.82 8.93 16.34
C GLY A 28 18.56 7.84 15.29
N ILE A 29 17.82 6.76 15.62
CA ILE A 29 17.38 5.78 14.64
C ILE A 29 16.24 6.41 13.83
N LYS A 30 16.36 6.37 12.52
CA LYS A 30 15.33 6.90 11.63
C LYS A 30 14.20 5.89 11.49
N PHE A 31 12.98 6.37 11.52
CA PHE A 31 11.78 5.57 11.37
C PHE A 31 10.99 6.03 10.14
N TYR A 32 10.47 5.10 9.38
CA TYR A 32 9.69 5.35 8.17
C TYR A 32 8.45 4.47 8.16
N ILE A 33 7.38 4.97 7.56
CA ILE A 33 6.15 4.20 7.32
C ILE A 33 6.06 3.91 5.83
N ALA A 34 5.91 2.62 5.46
CA ALA A 34 5.71 2.16 4.09
C ALA A 34 4.46 1.30 4.00
N THR A 35 3.43 1.76 3.29
CA THR A 35 2.09 1.14 3.31
C THR A 35 1.40 1.13 1.95
N GLY A 36 0.41 0.25 1.79
CA GLY A 36 -0.54 0.27 0.67
C GLY A 36 -1.61 1.36 0.77
N ARG A 37 -1.76 1.98 1.97
CA ARG A 37 -2.73 3.06 2.18
C ARG A 37 -2.33 4.33 1.45
N VAL A 38 -3.32 5.22 1.21
CA VAL A 38 -3.10 6.57 0.68
C VAL A 38 -2.55 7.49 1.77
N TYR A 39 -2.02 8.65 1.35
CA TYR A 39 -1.34 9.59 2.22
C TYR A 39 -2.22 10.08 3.39
N ALA A 40 -3.45 10.53 3.10
CA ALA A 40 -4.35 11.07 4.12
C ALA A 40 -4.56 10.10 5.30
N ASN A 41 -4.89 8.84 5.00
CA ASN A 41 -5.14 7.81 6.02
C ASN A 41 -3.86 7.43 6.78
N THR A 42 -2.70 7.52 6.12
CA THR A 42 -1.39 7.21 6.74
C THR A 42 -0.95 8.33 7.67
N LYS A 43 -1.22 9.59 7.29
CA LYS A 43 -0.92 10.76 8.08
C LYS A 43 -1.62 10.73 9.44
N GLU A 44 -2.91 10.39 9.48
CA GLU A 44 -3.66 10.26 10.73
C GLU A 44 -3.01 9.24 11.69
N ILE A 45 -2.50 8.12 11.15
CA ILE A 45 -1.79 7.12 11.95
C ILE A 45 -0.47 7.67 12.48
N MET A 46 0.33 8.32 11.63
CA MET A 46 1.58 8.97 12.02
C MET A 46 1.37 9.99 13.15
N GLU A 47 0.34 10.84 13.01
CA GLU A 47 -0.06 11.82 14.04
C GLU A 47 -0.46 11.14 15.34
N SER A 48 -1.15 9.99 15.28
CA SER A 48 -1.54 9.23 16.48
C SER A 48 -0.35 8.65 17.26
N ILE A 49 0.79 8.46 16.59
CA ILE A 49 2.06 8.04 17.21
C ILE A 49 2.78 9.25 17.82
N GLY A 50 2.50 10.45 17.35
CA GLY A 50 3.16 11.70 17.77
C GLY A 50 4.53 11.90 17.11
N ILE A 51 4.71 11.39 15.87
CA ILE A 51 5.96 11.52 15.10
C ILE A 51 5.73 12.31 13.80
N GLU A 52 6.81 12.86 13.25
CA GLU A 52 6.84 13.52 11.94
C GLU A 52 7.95 12.86 11.10
N VAL A 53 7.57 12.00 10.17
CA VAL A 53 8.49 11.24 9.33
C VAL A 53 8.01 11.24 7.87
N PRO A 54 8.89 11.02 6.90
CA PRO A 54 8.46 10.79 5.53
C PRO A 54 7.55 9.56 5.43
N LEU A 55 6.52 9.66 4.59
CA LEU A 55 5.53 8.61 4.37
C LEU A 55 5.69 8.02 2.98
N ILE A 56 5.82 6.71 2.91
CA ILE A 56 5.78 5.91 1.68
C ILE A 56 4.39 5.30 1.59
N THR A 57 3.59 5.72 0.61
CA THR A 57 2.18 5.40 0.50
C THR A 57 1.85 4.74 -0.84
N SER A 58 0.64 4.20 -0.97
CA SER A 58 0.13 3.56 -2.18
C SER A 58 1.11 2.52 -2.76
N ASN A 59 1.61 1.62 -1.88
CA ASN A 59 2.59 0.58 -2.21
C ASN A 59 3.89 1.12 -2.83
N GLY A 60 4.34 2.31 -2.41
CA GLY A 60 5.57 2.92 -2.91
C GLY A 60 5.39 3.72 -4.20
N SER A 61 4.15 3.98 -4.64
CA SER A 61 3.93 4.89 -5.77
C SER A 61 4.12 6.36 -5.40
N ARG A 62 4.10 6.71 -4.12
CA ARG A 62 4.28 8.07 -3.61
C ARG A 62 5.18 8.10 -2.37
N VAL A 63 6.00 9.13 -2.27
CA VAL A 63 6.76 9.47 -1.06
C VAL A 63 6.55 10.95 -0.78
N ASN A 64 6.03 11.26 0.39
CA ASN A 64 5.89 12.61 0.89
C ASN A 64 6.87 12.85 2.03
N ASP A 65 7.49 14.02 2.08
CA ASP A 65 8.30 14.45 3.21
C ASP A 65 7.41 14.76 4.42
N LYS A 66 8.02 14.93 5.57
CA LYS A 66 7.35 15.33 6.83
C LYS A 66 6.61 16.67 6.74
N ASP A 67 7.00 17.56 5.83
CA ASP A 67 6.33 18.84 5.54
C ASP A 67 5.27 18.72 4.43
N GLU A 68 4.86 17.50 4.10
CA GLU A 68 3.87 17.17 3.07
C GLU A 68 4.35 17.34 1.62
N THR A 69 5.58 17.84 1.41
CA THR A 69 6.13 17.99 0.06
C THR A 69 6.23 16.63 -0.63
N LEU A 70 5.67 16.51 -1.83
CA LEU A 70 5.81 15.32 -2.66
C LEU A 70 7.26 15.20 -3.16
N LEU A 71 7.97 14.18 -2.69
CA LEU A 71 9.37 13.91 -3.07
C LEU A 71 9.47 12.97 -4.27
N TYR A 72 8.54 12.03 -4.39
CA TYR A 72 8.55 10.99 -5.40
C TYR A 72 7.12 10.62 -5.78
N SER A 73 6.87 10.47 -7.07
CA SER A 73 5.62 9.94 -7.61
C SER A 73 5.93 9.01 -8.78
N ASN A 74 5.24 7.89 -8.84
CA ASN A 74 5.37 6.92 -9.92
C ASN A 74 3.99 6.46 -10.40
N PRO A 75 3.25 7.38 -11.07
CA PRO A 75 1.91 7.10 -11.56
C PRO A 75 1.93 6.12 -12.74
N ILE A 76 0.76 5.63 -13.10
CA ILE A 76 0.55 4.87 -14.32
C ILE A 76 0.84 5.76 -15.54
N GLU A 77 1.61 5.27 -16.50
CA GLU A 77 1.90 6.03 -17.70
C GLU A 77 0.64 6.30 -18.52
N LYS A 78 0.57 7.49 -19.12
CA LYS A 78 -0.61 7.99 -19.84
C LYS A 78 -1.15 7.05 -20.92
N LYS A 79 -0.25 6.35 -21.64
CA LYS A 79 -0.64 5.37 -22.64
C LYS A 79 -1.55 4.28 -22.06
N PHE A 80 -1.17 3.73 -20.89
CA PHE A 80 -1.95 2.69 -20.21
C PHE A 80 -3.25 3.21 -19.59
N ILE A 81 -3.25 4.45 -19.09
CA ILE A 81 -4.47 5.07 -18.56
C ILE A 81 -5.55 5.12 -19.64
N ASN A 82 -5.19 5.52 -20.87
CA ASN A 82 -6.13 5.56 -21.98
C ASN A 82 -6.66 4.16 -22.31
N ASP A 83 -5.75 3.20 -22.49
CA ASP A 83 -6.09 1.82 -22.86
C ASP A 83 -6.98 1.16 -21.77
N ILE A 84 -6.67 1.38 -20.48
CA ILE A 84 -7.48 0.89 -19.35
C ILE A 84 -8.88 1.51 -19.35
N CYS A 85 -8.98 2.81 -19.60
CA CYS A 85 -10.28 3.50 -19.65
C CYS A 85 -11.14 3.12 -20.88
N GLU A 86 -10.54 2.54 -21.93
CA GLU A 86 -11.24 2.02 -23.10
C GLU A 86 -11.78 0.60 -22.91
N ILE A 87 -11.33 -0.13 -21.86
CA ILE A 87 -11.84 -1.47 -21.57
C ILE A 87 -13.32 -1.39 -21.16
N ASP A 88 -14.16 -2.12 -21.88
CA ASP A 88 -15.54 -2.37 -21.45
C ASP A 88 -15.56 -3.44 -20.34
N TYR A 89 -15.19 -3.04 -19.11
CA TYR A 89 -15.14 -3.96 -17.97
C TYR A 89 -16.52 -4.49 -17.58
N LYS A 90 -17.62 -3.75 -17.89
CA LYS A 90 -18.99 -4.17 -17.62
C LYS A 90 -19.41 -5.42 -18.38
N LYS A 91 -18.79 -5.71 -19.53
CA LYS A 91 -19.07 -6.95 -20.27
C LYS A 91 -18.75 -8.23 -19.50
N HIS A 92 -17.91 -8.14 -18.48
CA HIS A 92 -17.55 -9.27 -17.62
C HIS A 92 -18.49 -9.43 -16.43
N GLY A 93 -19.15 -8.34 -15.99
CA GLY A 93 -20.12 -8.32 -14.90
C GLY A 93 -20.62 -6.90 -14.66
N GLU A 94 -21.93 -6.71 -14.66
CA GLU A 94 -22.56 -5.41 -14.41
C GLU A 94 -22.25 -4.87 -13.00
N GLU A 95 -21.95 -5.77 -12.05
CA GLU A 95 -21.58 -5.44 -10.68
C GLU A 95 -20.16 -4.88 -10.55
N ILE A 96 -19.29 -5.09 -11.55
CA ILE A 96 -17.92 -4.56 -11.53
C ILE A 96 -17.98 -3.04 -11.60
N PHE A 97 -17.23 -2.38 -10.73
CA PHE A 97 -17.04 -0.94 -10.80
C PHE A 97 -15.56 -0.58 -10.69
N LEU A 98 -15.19 0.39 -11.53
CA LEU A 98 -13.82 0.90 -11.61
C LEU A 98 -13.67 2.05 -10.64
N ASN A 99 -12.59 1.95 -9.87
CA ASN A 99 -12.11 2.97 -8.96
C ASN A 99 -10.72 3.42 -9.39
N ALA A 100 -10.36 4.64 -9.02
CA ALA A 100 -9.03 5.19 -9.24
C ALA A 100 -8.60 6.05 -8.03
N TYR A 101 -7.29 6.16 -7.82
CA TYR A 101 -6.72 7.19 -6.97
C TYR A 101 -6.01 8.24 -7.83
N ILE A 102 -6.44 9.49 -7.67
CA ILE A 102 -5.83 10.70 -8.23
C ILE A 102 -5.26 11.46 -7.04
N ASP A 103 -3.96 11.45 -6.87
CA ASP A 103 -3.33 11.85 -5.62
C ASP A 103 -3.90 11.05 -4.44
N ASP A 104 -4.58 11.69 -3.50
CA ASP A 104 -5.24 11.05 -2.37
C ASP A 104 -6.76 10.93 -2.56
N ASP A 105 -7.28 11.48 -3.64
CA ASP A 105 -8.71 11.47 -3.94
C ASP A 105 -9.15 10.11 -4.47
N TRP A 106 -10.11 9.52 -3.80
CA TRP A 106 -10.76 8.30 -4.27
C TRP A 106 -11.87 8.64 -5.26
N ILE A 107 -11.73 8.12 -6.47
CA ILE A 107 -12.63 8.37 -7.60
C ILE A 107 -13.32 7.06 -7.99
N VAL A 108 -14.57 7.14 -8.40
CA VAL A 108 -15.30 6.03 -9.00
C VAL A 108 -15.88 6.47 -10.36
N SER A 109 -15.88 5.56 -11.33
CA SER A 109 -16.29 5.88 -12.71
C SER A 109 -17.81 6.04 -12.91
N GLY A 110 -18.62 5.78 -11.87
CA GLY A 110 -20.07 5.88 -11.88
C GLY A 110 -20.65 5.74 -10.49
N HIS A 111 -21.96 5.59 -10.39
CA HIS A 111 -22.61 5.37 -9.09
C HIS A 111 -22.14 4.04 -8.47
N LEU A 112 -21.90 4.06 -7.17
CA LEU A 112 -21.58 2.85 -6.42
C LEU A 112 -22.81 1.91 -6.40
N PRO A 113 -22.59 0.60 -6.43
CA PRO A 113 -23.65 -0.35 -6.12
C PRO A 113 -24.14 -0.15 -4.68
N GLU A 114 -25.44 -0.33 -4.43
CA GLU A 114 -26.06 -0.19 -3.09
C GLU A 114 -25.27 -0.98 -2.00
N LYS A 115 -24.79 -2.18 -2.32
CA LYS A 115 -23.98 -2.99 -1.40
C LYS A 115 -22.64 -2.32 -1.03
N ALA A 116 -22.06 -1.54 -1.93
CA ALA A 116 -20.83 -0.81 -1.65
C ALA A 116 -21.12 0.41 -0.77
N GLU A 117 -22.22 1.13 -1.04
CA GLU A 117 -22.66 2.26 -0.21
C GLU A 117 -22.92 1.82 1.23
N ILE A 118 -23.63 0.70 1.44
CA ILE A 118 -23.86 0.13 2.78
C ILE A 118 -22.54 -0.16 3.51
N LYS A 119 -21.54 -0.74 2.81
CA LYS A 119 -20.24 -1.02 3.42
C LYS A 119 -19.49 0.25 3.81
N LEU A 120 -19.58 1.31 2.99
CA LEU A 120 -18.95 2.58 3.34
C LEU A 120 -19.55 3.17 4.61
N GLU A 121 -20.88 3.13 4.74
CA GLU A 121 -21.58 3.58 5.94
C GLU A 121 -21.21 2.74 7.18
N GLU A 122 -21.22 1.41 7.05
CA GLU A 122 -20.85 0.48 8.16
C GLU A 122 -19.42 0.69 8.64
N TRP A 123 -18.50 1.03 7.73
CA TRP A 123 -17.08 1.21 8.04
C TRP A 123 -16.68 2.66 8.28
N ASN A 124 -17.67 3.57 8.25
CA ASN A 124 -17.47 5.02 8.39
C ASN A 124 -16.35 5.54 7.46
N LEU A 125 -16.42 5.13 6.20
CA LEU A 125 -15.49 5.56 5.15
C LEU A 125 -16.08 6.72 4.35
N ASP A 126 -15.20 7.59 3.84
CA ASP A 126 -15.59 8.66 2.94
C ASP A 126 -16.15 8.13 1.62
N TYR A 127 -17.12 8.84 1.06
CA TYR A 127 -17.65 8.53 -0.27
C TYR A 127 -16.66 8.97 -1.35
N PRO A 128 -16.42 8.12 -2.37
CA PRO A 128 -15.60 8.52 -3.50
C PRO A 128 -16.26 9.61 -4.33
N MET A 129 -15.45 10.42 -4.98
CA MET A 129 -15.96 11.35 -5.99
C MET A 129 -16.35 10.59 -7.27
N ILE A 130 -17.50 10.94 -7.84
CA ILE A 130 -17.94 10.36 -9.10
C ILE A 130 -17.32 11.16 -10.25
N MET A 131 -16.59 10.49 -11.15
CA MET A 131 -15.95 11.09 -12.30
C MET A 131 -16.09 10.16 -13.51
N PRO A 132 -16.57 10.64 -14.67
CA PRO A 132 -16.73 9.77 -15.84
C PRO A 132 -15.36 9.35 -16.42
N LEU A 133 -15.31 8.18 -17.07
CA LEU A 133 -14.07 7.58 -17.60
C LEU A 133 -13.27 8.51 -18.50
N ASN A 134 -13.93 9.27 -19.36
CA ASN A 134 -13.27 10.23 -20.24
C ASN A 134 -12.59 11.39 -19.50
N GLU A 135 -13.03 11.72 -18.31
CA GLU A 135 -12.39 12.70 -17.45
C GLU A 135 -11.26 12.03 -16.64
N ILE A 136 -11.49 10.84 -16.06
CA ILE A 136 -10.45 10.03 -15.40
C ILE A 136 -9.26 9.85 -16.34
N ALA A 137 -9.52 9.53 -17.61
CA ALA A 137 -8.50 9.37 -18.63
C ALA A 137 -7.64 10.63 -18.85
N THR A 138 -8.02 11.82 -18.38
CA THR A 138 -7.20 13.05 -18.49
C THR A 138 -6.25 13.25 -17.30
N LYS A 139 -6.43 12.53 -16.20
CA LYS A 139 -5.73 12.72 -14.92
C LYS A 139 -4.44 11.92 -14.83
N GLU A 140 -3.64 12.24 -13.85
CA GLU A 140 -2.53 11.42 -13.38
C GLU A 140 -3.09 10.40 -12.36
N ILE A 141 -2.94 9.12 -12.65
CA ILE A 141 -3.52 8.03 -11.87
C ILE A 141 -2.42 7.26 -11.17
N SER A 142 -2.46 7.19 -9.85
CA SER A 142 -1.53 6.38 -9.08
C SER A 142 -1.91 4.90 -9.08
N LYS A 143 -3.21 4.60 -9.06
CA LYS A 143 -3.72 3.24 -9.03
C LYS A 143 -5.15 3.19 -9.57
N PHE A 144 -5.46 2.15 -10.37
CA PHE A 144 -6.83 1.69 -10.58
C PHE A 144 -7.11 0.47 -9.72
N PHE A 145 -8.37 0.29 -9.33
CA PHE A 145 -8.82 -0.97 -8.76
C PHE A 145 -10.27 -1.26 -9.12
N TYR A 146 -10.56 -2.54 -9.27
CA TYR A 146 -11.88 -3.04 -9.65
C TYR A 146 -12.43 -3.89 -8.52
N ILE A 147 -13.68 -3.64 -8.16
CA ILE A 147 -14.43 -4.45 -7.20
C ILE A 147 -15.50 -5.20 -7.95
N GLY A 148 -15.64 -6.51 -7.66
CA GLY A 148 -16.61 -7.37 -8.31
C GLY A 148 -16.52 -8.82 -7.89
N GLU A 149 -17.32 -9.68 -8.51
CA GLU A 149 -17.26 -11.13 -8.28
C GLU A 149 -15.94 -11.69 -8.85
N HIS A 150 -15.27 -12.57 -8.08
CA HIS A 150 -13.95 -13.11 -8.41
C HIS A 150 -13.85 -13.68 -9.83
N GLU A 151 -14.80 -14.54 -10.21
CA GLU A 151 -14.82 -15.19 -11.52
C GLU A 151 -14.94 -14.20 -12.69
N ASN A 152 -15.56 -13.05 -12.45
CA ASN A 152 -15.70 -11.98 -13.43
C ASN A 152 -14.42 -11.12 -13.47
N LEU A 153 -13.82 -10.85 -12.33
CA LEU A 153 -12.53 -10.16 -12.24
C LEU A 153 -11.39 -10.97 -12.86
N LEU A 154 -11.40 -12.31 -12.80
CA LEU A 154 -10.43 -13.17 -13.50
C LEU A 154 -10.48 -13.02 -15.04
N LYS A 155 -11.64 -12.68 -15.60
CA LYS A 155 -11.76 -12.39 -17.04
C LYS A 155 -11.19 -11.02 -17.37
N LEU A 156 -11.48 -10.03 -16.52
CA LEU A 156 -10.96 -8.68 -16.65
C LEU A 156 -9.43 -8.63 -16.45
N GLU A 157 -8.88 -9.41 -15.52
CA GLU A 157 -7.44 -9.54 -15.27
C GLU A 157 -6.68 -9.85 -16.56
N ARG A 158 -7.19 -10.78 -17.38
CA ARG A 158 -6.54 -11.18 -18.64
C ARG A 158 -6.43 -10.01 -19.62
N GLU A 159 -7.49 -9.20 -19.76
CA GLU A 159 -7.45 -8.03 -20.63
C GLU A 159 -6.49 -6.95 -20.10
N LEU A 160 -6.48 -6.74 -18.77
CA LEU A 160 -5.57 -5.80 -18.13
C LEU A 160 -4.11 -6.25 -18.27
N LEU A 161 -3.84 -7.56 -18.18
CA LEU A 161 -2.49 -8.11 -18.44
C LEU A 161 -2.07 -7.92 -19.89
N ASP A 162 -2.99 -8.12 -20.85
CA ASP A 162 -2.71 -7.86 -22.27
C ASP A 162 -2.40 -6.38 -22.52
N VAL A 163 -3.20 -5.46 -21.96
CA VAL A 163 -2.96 -4.01 -22.03
C VAL A 163 -1.65 -3.62 -21.36
N SER A 164 -1.33 -4.22 -20.22
CA SER A 164 -0.14 -3.89 -19.43
C SER A 164 1.17 -4.19 -20.17
N ASN A 165 1.15 -5.18 -21.05
CA ASN A 165 2.35 -5.67 -21.76
C ASN A 165 3.55 -5.90 -20.82
N GLY A 166 3.30 -6.28 -19.57
CA GLY A 166 4.31 -6.51 -18.54
C GLY A 166 4.92 -5.25 -17.91
N GLU A 167 4.36 -4.07 -18.18
CA GLU A 167 4.82 -2.79 -17.60
C GLU A 167 3.95 -2.30 -16.42
N LEU A 168 2.87 -3.02 -16.08
CA LEU A 168 2.02 -2.75 -14.93
C LEU A 168 1.91 -3.99 -14.04
N ASN A 169 1.75 -3.75 -12.74
CA ASN A 169 1.25 -4.76 -11.83
C ASN A 169 -0.27 -4.87 -12.01
N VAL A 170 -0.77 -6.09 -12.20
CA VAL A 170 -2.18 -6.44 -12.22
C VAL A 170 -2.34 -7.56 -11.22
N VAL A 171 -2.87 -7.26 -10.02
CA VAL A 171 -2.82 -8.19 -8.90
C VAL A 171 -4.11 -8.19 -8.09
N PHE A 172 -4.53 -9.36 -7.63
CA PHE A 172 -5.57 -9.50 -6.64
C PHE A 172 -5.02 -9.19 -5.23
N VAL A 173 -5.61 -8.20 -4.56
CA VAL A 173 -5.33 -7.89 -3.14
C VAL A 173 -6.34 -8.55 -2.21
N SER A 174 -7.52 -8.91 -2.74
CA SER A 174 -8.51 -9.78 -2.14
C SER A 174 -9.28 -10.49 -3.25
N PRO A 175 -10.07 -11.55 -2.97
CA PRO A 175 -10.83 -12.26 -4.00
C PRO A 175 -11.77 -11.35 -4.81
N ASP A 176 -12.25 -10.27 -4.23
CA ASP A 176 -13.20 -9.32 -4.79
C ASP A 176 -12.57 -7.98 -5.20
N CYS A 177 -11.23 -7.86 -5.16
CA CYS A 177 -10.51 -6.63 -5.51
C CYS A 177 -9.28 -6.91 -6.36
N LEU A 178 -9.27 -6.36 -7.58
CA LEU A 178 -8.17 -6.43 -8.55
C LEU A 178 -7.55 -5.04 -8.72
N GLU A 179 -6.27 -4.89 -8.42
CA GLU A 179 -5.53 -3.63 -8.51
C GLU A 179 -4.63 -3.58 -9.74
N VAL A 180 -4.48 -2.36 -10.29
CA VAL A 180 -3.56 -2.06 -11.42
C VAL A 180 -2.75 -0.82 -11.06
N PHE A 181 -1.43 -0.94 -11.08
CA PHE A 181 -0.51 0.17 -10.77
C PHE A 181 0.84 -0.02 -11.49
N ASN A 182 1.66 1.02 -11.49
CA ASN A 182 2.95 1.00 -12.18
C ASN A 182 3.86 -0.14 -11.65
N LEU A 183 4.50 -0.89 -12.52
CA LEU A 183 5.38 -2.01 -12.17
C LEU A 183 6.53 -1.60 -11.23
N LYS A 184 7.02 -0.35 -11.36
CA LYS A 184 8.09 0.19 -10.50
C LYS A 184 7.59 0.68 -9.14
N SER A 185 6.26 0.71 -8.93
CA SER A 185 5.67 1.08 -7.65
C SER A 185 5.71 -0.14 -6.73
N ASN A 186 6.74 -0.23 -5.93
CA ASN A 186 6.85 -1.16 -4.82
C ASN A 186 7.53 -0.48 -3.63
N LYS A 187 7.33 -1.00 -2.44
CA LYS A 187 7.86 -0.41 -1.21
C LYS A 187 9.40 -0.34 -1.22
N ALA A 188 10.09 -1.33 -1.78
CA ALA A 188 11.55 -1.35 -1.83
C ALA A 188 12.12 -0.19 -2.65
N ASN A 189 11.56 0.09 -3.83
CA ASN A 189 12.01 1.21 -4.67
C ASN A 189 11.82 2.56 -3.99
N ALA A 190 10.69 2.77 -3.32
CA ALA A 190 10.42 3.99 -2.58
C ALA A 190 11.33 4.16 -1.35
N ILE A 191 11.60 3.05 -0.63
CA ILE A 191 12.56 3.03 0.48
C ILE A 191 13.95 3.37 -0.02
N ARG A 192 14.42 2.72 -1.09
CA ARG A 192 15.72 3.02 -1.70
C ARG A 192 15.84 4.49 -2.04
N PHE A 193 14.81 5.08 -2.68
CA PHE A 193 14.79 6.50 -3.01
C PHE A 193 14.98 7.39 -1.79
N ILE A 194 14.27 7.13 -0.67
CA ILE A 194 14.38 7.97 0.53
C ILE A 194 15.71 7.77 1.25
N LEU A 195 16.20 6.53 1.35
CA LEU A 195 17.46 6.20 2.00
C LEU A 195 18.65 6.81 1.26
N GLU A 196 18.68 6.74 -0.10
CA GLU A 196 19.71 7.38 -0.93
C GLU A 196 19.79 8.89 -0.69
N ARG A 197 18.66 9.59 -0.55
CA ARG A 197 18.61 11.01 -0.23
C ARG A 197 19.25 11.34 1.13
N GLU A 198 19.19 10.39 2.05
CA GLU A 198 19.70 10.53 3.41
C GLU A 198 21.10 9.94 3.59
N GLY A 199 21.69 9.39 2.52
CA GLY A 199 23.00 8.76 2.54
C GLY A 199 23.06 7.47 3.36
N ILE A 200 21.95 6.71 3.40
CA ILE A 200 21.80 5.44 4.10
C ILE A 200 21.73 4.32 3.06
N GLU A 201 22.48 3.25 3.28
CA GLU A 201 22.42 2.07 2.40
C GLU A 201 21.25 1.15 2.79
N MET A 202 20.64 0.45 1.81
CA MET A 202 19.58 -0.54 2.06
C MET A 202 20.02 -1.61 3.08
N SER A 203 21.30 -1.96 3.09
CA SER A 203 21.88 -2.93 4.02
C SER A 203 21.91 -2.46 5.49
N GLU A 204 21.73 -1.17 5.75
CA GLU A 204 21.64 -0.57 7.08
C GLU A 204 20.20 -0.49 7.59
N ALA A 205 19.23 -0.79 6.74
CA ALA A 205 17.81 -0.74 7.06
C ALA A 205 17.31 -2.06 7.64
N VAL A 206 16.29 -1.94 8.52
CA VAL A 206 15.48 -3.03 9.04
C VAL A 206 14.05 -2.79 8.62
N ALA A 207 13.35 -3.85 8.16
CA ALA A 207 11.95 -3.74 7.75
C ALA A 207 11.10 -4.87 8.35
N PHE A 208 9.81 -4.58 8.51
CA PHE A 208 8.79 -5.49 9.02
C PHE A 208 7.61 -5.51 8.06
N GLY A 209 7.02 -6.68 7.81
CA GLY A 209 5.89 -6.81 6.90
C GLY A 209 5.18 -8.16 7.02
N ASP A 210 3.95 -8.22 6.52
CA ASP A 210 3.09 -9.41 6.57
C ASP A 210 2.46 -9.77 5.21
N GLY A 211 2.44 -8.84 4.25
CA GLY A 211 1.83 -8.98 2.94
C GLY A 211 2.81 -9.22 1.79
N PHE A 212 2.32 -9.72 0.67
CA PHE A 212 3.14 -9.88 -0.54
C PHE A 212 3.65 -8.55 -1.11
N ASN A 213 2.99 -7.44 -0.82
CA ASN A 213 3.46 -6.09 -1.15
C ASN A 213 4.70 -5.66 -0.34
N ASP A 214 5.10 -6.46 0.67
CA ASP A 214 6.31 -6.26 1.46
C ASP A 214 7.49 -7.12 0.95
N TYR A 215 7.25 -8.04 0.03
CA TYR A 215 8.22 -9.04 -0.40
C TYR A 215 9.56 -8.43 -0.78
N GLU A 216 9.58 -7.50 -1.74
CA GLU A 216 10.81 -6.86 -2.21
C GLU A 216 11.47 -6.04 -1.09
N MET A 217 10.69 -5.34 -0.27
CA MET A 217 11.18 -4.59 0.88
C MET A 217 11.93 -5.49 1.85
N LEU A 218 11.30 -6.60 2.27
CA LEU A 218 11.87 -7.55 3.22
C LEU A 218 13.09 -8.29 2.66
N GLN A 219 13.14 -8.50 1.34
CA GLN A 219 14.24 -9.17 0.65
C GLN A 219 15.48 -8.28 0.50
N GLU A 220 15.27 -6.96 0.26
CA GLU A 220 16.34 -6.06 -0.16
C GLU A 220 17.00 -5.27 0.97
N VAL A 221 16.34 -5.12 2.13
CA VAL A 221 16.92 -4.47 3.31
C VAL A 221 17.97 -5.36 3.99
N GLY A 222 18.80 -4.77 4.84
CA GLY A 222 19.80 -5.51 5.62
C GLY A 222 19.20 -6.58 6.52
N LYS A 223 18.03 -6.33 7.11
CA LYS A 223 17.24 -7.32 7.86
C LYS A 223 15.74 -7.12 7.64
N GLY A 224 15.09 -8.04 6.96
CA GLY A 224 13.65 -8.13 6.84
C GLY A 224 13.08 -9.13 7.85
N TYR A 225 12.03 -8.73 8.56
CA TYR A 225 11.31 -9.59 9.50
C TYR A 225 9.88 -9.83 9.00
N VAL A 226 9.50 -11.09 8.93
CA VAL A 226 8.13 -11.50 8.56
C VAL A 226 7.30 -11.58 9.83
N MET A 227 6.11 -10.98 9.83
CA MET A 227 5.20 -11.04 10.96
C MET A 227 4.60 -12.44 11.13
N GLY A 228 4.33 -12.87 12.36
CA GLY A 228 3.74 -14.17 12.65
C GLY A 228 2.31 -14.36 12.15
N ASN A 229 1.60 -13.27 11.88
CA ASN A 229 0.29 -13.26 11.23
C ASN A 229 0.36 -13.14 9.70
N ALA A 230 1.56 -13.15 9.11
CA ALA A 230 1.73 -13.02 7.67
C ALA A 230 1.04 -14.15 6.90
N PHE A 231 0.62 -13.85 5.67
CA PHE A 231 0.13 -14.88 4.79
C PHE A 231 1.24 -15.91 4.51
N TYR A 232 0.94 -17.18 4.70
CA TYR A 232 1.94 -18.28 4.70
C TYR A 232 2.86 -18.29 3.48
N ARG A 233 2.36 -17.86 2.30
CA ARG A 233 3.17 -17.77 1.08
C ARG A 233 4.31 -16.75 1.16
N LEU A 234 4.17 -15.71 1.98
CA LEU A 234 5.26 -14.75 2.17
C LEU A 234 6.43 -15.39 2.90
N SER A 235 6.16 -16.13 3.99
CA SER A 235 7.21 -16.85 4.72
C SER A 235 7.84 -17.99 3.90
N GLU A 236 7.06 -18.65 3.05
CA GLU A 236 7.59 -19.65 2.09
C GLU A 236 8.51 -19.01 1.03
N ALA A 237 8.16 -17.79 0.56
CA ALA A 237 8.94 -17.05 -0.43
C ALA A 237 10.21 -16.40 0.16
N LEU A 238 10.26 -16.18 1.48
CA LEU A 238 11.37 -15.57 2.22
C LEU A 238 11.89 -16.52 3.32
N PRO A 239 12.41 -17.70 2.97
CA PRO A 239 12.79 -18.75 3.94
C PRO A 239 13.96 -18.35 4.84
N ASP A 240 14.76 -17.37 4.44
CA ASP A 240 15.92 -16.87 5.20
C ASP A 240 15.55 -15.70 6.14
N ASN A 241 14.34 -15.18 6.05
CA ASN A 241 13.87 -14.10 6.91
C ASN A 241 13.33 -14.69 8.23
N GLU A 242 13.68 -14.07 9.35
CA GLU A 242 13.15 -14.45 10.66
C GLU A 242 11.65 -14.14 10.72
N VAL A 243 10.84 -15.13 11.11
CA VAL A 243 9.44 -14.96 11.44
C VAL A 243 9.34 -14.60 12.92
N ILE A 244 8.78 -13.44 13.22
CA ILE A 244 8.58 -12.95 14.60
C ILE A 244 7.15 -13.22 15.08
N GLY A 245 6.73 -12.65 16.22
CA GLY A 245 5.35 -12.77 16.69
C GLY A 245 4.34 -11.96 15.84
N THR A 246 3.10 -11.91 16.29
CA THR A 246 2.01 -11.23 15.60
C THR A 246 1.94 -9.73 15.92
N CYS A 247 1.21 -8.97 15.10
CA CYS A 247 0.95 -7.55 15.35
C CYS A 247 0.18 -7.33 16.67
N ASP A 248 -0.71 -8.25 17.05
CA ASP A 248 -1.45 -8.17 18.33
C ASP A 248 -0.58 -8.46 19.57
N GLU A 249 0.62 -9.00 19.34
CA GLU A 249 1.62 -9.24 20.38
C GLU A 249 2.66 -8.12 20.46
N ASP A 250 2.52 -7.04 19.69
CA ASP A 250 3.52 -5.97 19.54
C ASP A 250 4.90 -6.50 19.10
N ALA A 251 4.93 -7.49 18.21
CA ALA A 251 6.15 -8.20 17.87
C ALA A 251 7.19 -7.31 17.19
N GLU A 252 6.78 -6.35 16.36
CA GLU A 252 7.65 -5.33 15.78
C GLU A 252 8.34 -4.52 16.89
N ALA A 253 7.56 -3.94 17.81
CA ALA A 253 8.11 -3.12 18.90
C ALA A 253 9.05 -3.92 19.81
N LYS A 254 8.72 -5.18 20.12
CA LYS A 254 9.60 -6.08 20.88
C LYS A 254 10.92 -6.33 20.16
N LYS A 255 10.87 -6.54 18.82
CA LYS A 255 12.08 -6.72 18.02
C LYS A 255 12.91 -5.43 17.96
N LEU A 256 12.25 -4.24 17.87
CA LEU A 256 12.95 -2.96 17.94
C LEU A 256 13.66 -2.75 19.29
N VAL A 257 13.06 -3.21 20.39
CA VAL A 257 13.75 -3.21 21.71
C VAL A 257 15.00 -4.07 21.67
N GLU A 258 14.90 -5.31 21.15
CA GLU A 258 16.03 -6.23 21.03
C GLU A 258 17.19 -5.66 20.21
N LEU A 259 16.87 -4.95 19.12
CA LEU A 259 17.86 -4.44 18.19
C LEU A 259 18.52 -3.12 18.62
N PHE A 260 17.79 -2.25 19.31
CA PHE A 260 18.22 -0.85 19.48
C PHE A 260 18.20 -0.34 20.93
N LEU A 261 17.53 -1.00 21.87
CA LEU A 261 17.39 -0.53 23.26
C LEU A 261 18.13 -1.39 24.26
#